data_719f568c3fa3cad81cd6b90927abfd19
#
_entry.id   719f568c3fa3cad81cd6b90927abfd19
#
_cell.length_a   1.000
_cell.length_b   1.000
_cell.length_c   1.000
_cell.angle_alpha   90.00
_cell.angle_beta   90.00
_cell.angle_gamma   90.00
#
_symmetry.space_group_name_H-M   'P 1'
#
loop_
_entity.id
_entity.type
_entity.pdbx_description
1 polymer ?
#
loop_
_entity_poly.entity_id
_entity_poly.type
_entity_poly.pdbx_seq_one_letter_code
_entity_poly.pdbx_strand_id
1 'polypeptide(L)'
;MKQKIEDIDKYVSTSFMKMAKSIYGWSVKDGKCVPPKIIFSKPVIERIEYFAEEMGNGLTFQGALEFIFAEDEKRCKEECEQFMDWLPVSDGFREWKDDYFSYNFKEAQVMLALIYGNYQVEEEK
;
A
#
# COMPACT_ATOMS: atom_id res chain seq x y z
N MET A 1 0.04 -8.87 28.28
CA MET A 1 -0.07 -8.51 26.87
C MET A 1 -0.06 -7.01 26.60
N LYS A 2 -0.81 -6.21 27.35
CA LYS A 2 -0.73 -4.74 27.24
C LYS A 2 0.68 -4.23 27.44
N GLN A 3 1.41 -4.80 28.39
CA GLN A 3 2.76 -4.39 28.73
C GLN A 3 3.75 -4.64 27.57
N LYS A 4 3.56 -5.73 26.79
CA LYS A 4 4.40 -6.04 25.64
C LYS A 4 4.22 -5.03 24.50
N ILE A 5 3.00 -4.54 24.28
CA ILE A 5 2.71 -3.56 23.25
C ILE A 5 3.33 -2.22 23.62
N GLU A 6 3.24 -1.83 24.90
CA GLU A 6 3.86 -0.61 25.40
C GLU A 6 5.39 -0.66 25.28
N ASP A 7 5.99 -1.81 25.57
CA ASP A 7 7.44 -1.99 25.45
C ASP A 7 7.90 -1.91 24.00
N ILE A 8 7.12 -2.46 23.06
CA ILE A 8 7.41 -2.35 21.63
C ILE A 8 7.38 -0.89 21.20
N ASP A 9 6.40 -0.12 21.64
CA ASP A 9 6.27 1.31 21.31
C ASP A 9 7.50 2.12 21.74
N LYS A 10 8.19 1.70 22.78
CA LYS A 10 9.40 2.38 23.26
C LYS A 10 10.62 2.17 22.38
N TYR A 11 10.69 1.05 21.67
CA TYR A 11 11.88 0.63 20.95
C TYR A 11 11.83 0.83 19.45
N VAL A 12 10.70 1.27 18.90
CA VAL A 12 10.56 1.48 17.45
C VAL A 12 10.55 2.96 17.11
N SER A 13 11.04 3.29 15.91
CA SER A 13 11.06 4.67 15.43
C SER A 13 9.63 5.21 15.27
N THR A 14 9.49 6.54 15.31
CA THR A 14 8.20 7.19 15.10
C THR A 14 7.58 6.80 13.76
N SER A 15 8.41 6.69 12.72
CA SER A 15 7.94 6.26 11.39
C SER A 15 7.39 4.84 11.41
N PHE A 16 8.12 3.93 12.05
CA PHE A 16 7.67 2.55 12.20
C PHE A 16 6.34 2.48 12.97
N MET A 17 6.25 3.24 14.06
CA MET A 17 5.02 3.28 14.86
C MET A 17 3.82 3.77 14.06
N LYS A 18 4.00 4.83 13.26
CA LYS A 18 2.93 5.35 12.42
C LYS A 18 2.44 4.31 11.43
N MET A 19 3.37 3.59 10.81
CA MET A 19 3.02 2.54 9.87
C MET A 19 2.34 1.37 10.54
N ALA A 20 2.88 0.92 11.67
CA ALA A 20 2.27 -0.18 12.42
C ALA A 20 0.86 0.19 12.86
N LYS A 21 0.64 1.42 13.31
CA LYS A 21 -0.69 1.89 13.69
C LYS A 21 -1.64 1.95 12.51
N SER A 22 -1.16 2.35 11.33
CA SER A 22 -2.02 2.38 10.15
C SER A 22 -2.46 0.99 9.71
N ILE A 23 -1.61 -0.03 9.92
CA ILE A 23 -1.94 -1.41 9.57
C ILE A 23 -2.82 -2.04 10.65
N TYR A 24 -2.52 -1.78 11.92
CA TYR A 24 -3.25 -2.37 13.06
C TYR A 24 -4.35 -1.47 13.62
N GLY A 25 -4.55 -0.32 13.03
CA GLY A 25 -5.50 0.69 13.52
C GLY A 25 -6.96 0.39 13.19
N TRP A 26 -7.36 -0.85 13.30
CA TRP A 26 -8.75 -1.24 13.10
C TRP A 26 -9.63 -0.67 14.21
N SER A 27 -10.83 -0.27 13.83
CA SER A 27 -11.82 0.24 14.79
C SER A 27 -13.16 -0.46 14.57
N VAL A 28 -14.09 -0.19 15.49
CA VAL A 28 -15.46 -0.72 15.37
C VAL A 28 -16.40 0.48 15.35
N LYS A 29 -17.20 0.58 14.30
CA LYS A 29 -18.25 1.59 14.16
C LYS A 29 -19.57 0.89 13.83
N ASP A 30 -20.61 1.19 14.59
CA ASP A 30 -21.95 0.65 14.36
C ASP A 30 -21.95 -0.89 14.26
N GLY A 31 -21.14 -1.55 15.10
CA GLY A 31 -21.05 -2.99 15.13
C GLY A 31 -20.24 -3.62 14.01
N LYS A 32 -19.58 -2.81 13.18
CA LYS A 32 -18.77 -3.29 12.05
C LYS A 32 -17.30 -2.98 12.27
N CYS A 33 -16.44 -3.91 11.88
CA CYS A 33 -14.99 -3.68 11.86
C CYS A 33 -14.64 -2.73 10.72
N VAL A 34 -13.92 -1.67 11.05
CA VAL A 34 -13.50 -0.65 10.08
C VAL A 34 -11.99 -0.74 9.92
N PRO A 35 -11.47 -0.93 8.70
CA PRO A 35 -10.03 -0.99 8.47
C PRO A 35 -9.36 0.36 8.73
N PRO A 36 -8.04 0.35 8.98
CA PRO A 36 -7.31 1.59 9.19
C PRO A 36 -7.34 2.46 7.94
N LYS A 37 -7.42 3.77 8.15
CA LYS A 37 -7.34 4.74 7.06
C LYS A 37 -5.87 4.99 6.74
N ILE A 38 -5.48 4.74 5.51
CA ILE A 38 -4.09 4.85 5.08
C ILE A 38 -3.92 6.11 4.25
N ILE A 39 -2.82 6.82 4.47
CA ILE A 39 -2.49 8.04 3.73
C ILE A 39 -1.33 7.74 2.79
N PHE A 40 -1.53 7.99 1.51
CA PHE A 40 -0.52 7.79 0.48
C PHE A 40 -0.24 9.11 -0.25
N SER A 41 0.98 9.26 -0.75
CA SER A 41 1.29 10.33 -1.68
C SER A 41 0.58 10.11 -3.02
N LYS A 42 0.40 11.19 -3.78
CA LYS A 42 -0.33 11.13 -5.04
C LYS A 42 0.23 10.10 -6.04
N PRO A 43 1.56 10.01 -6.27
CA PRO A 43 2.08 9.00 -7.20
C PRO A 43 1.76 7.57 -6.79
N VAL A 44 1.69 7.30 -5.50
CA VAL A 44 1.35 5.97 -4.99
C VAL A 44 -0.12 5.66 -5.26
N ILE A 45 -1.00 6.61 -4.98
CA ILE A 45 -2.44 6.43 -5.21
C ILE A 45 -2.74 6.24 -6.69
N GLU A 46 -2.13 7.02 -7.56
CA GLU A 46 -2.32 6.88 -9.01
C GLU A 46 -2.02 5.47 -9.47
N ARG A 47 -0.93 4.90 -8.97
CA ARG A 47 -0.54 3.55 -9.34
C ARG A 47 -1.48 2.49 -8.77
N ILE A 48 -1.86 2.65 -7.49
CA ILE A 48 -2.81 1.73 -6.84
C ILE A 48 -4.14 1.73 -7.60
N GLU A 49 -4.67 2.91 -7.89
CA GLU A 49 -5.98 3.03 -8.57
C GLU A 49 -5.94 2.46 -9.98
N TYR A 50 -4.85 2.66 -10.71
CA TYR A 50 -4.69 2.12 -12.05
C TYR A 50 -4.86 0.59 -12.06
N PHE A 51 -4.13 -0.10 -11.21
CA PHE A 51 -4.20 -1.55 -11.17
C PHE A 51 -5.43 -2.09 -10.43
N ALA A 52 -5.99 -1.32 -9.50
CA ALA A 52 -7.25 -1.68 -8.86
C ALA A 52 -8.40 -1.69 -9.88
N GLU A 53 -8.42 -0.73 -10.79
CA GLU A 53 -9.41 -0.71 -11.87
C GLU A 53 -9.27 -1.94 -12.76
N GLU A 54 -8.04 -2.34 -13.07
CA GLU A 54 -7.79 -3.53 -13.90
C GLU A 54 -8.18 -4.83 -13.19
N MET A 55 -8.21 -4.85 -11.86
CA MET A 55 -8.75 -5.99 -11.13
C MET A 55 -10.24 -6.20 -11.47
N GLY A 56 -10.98 -5.14 -11.69
CA GLY A 56 -12.36 -5.22 -12.15
C GLY A 56 -12.47 -5.80 -13.55
N ASN A 57 -11.40 -5.76 -14.32
CA ASN A 57 -11.33 -6.29 -15.69
C ASN A 57 -10.65 -7.66 -15.76
N GLY A 58 -10.40 -8.31 -14.63
CA GLY A 58 -9.89 -9.66 -14.58
C GLY A 58 -8.47 -9.83 -14.04
N LEU A 59 -7.76 -8.76 -13.74
CA LEU A 59 -6.44 -8.85 -13.13
C LEU A 59 -6.57 -9.43 -11.72
N THR A 60 -5.72 -10.43 -11.38
CA THR A 60 -5.77 -11.02 -10.06
C THR A 60 -5.21 -10.07 -9.00
N PHE A 61 -5.60 -10.28 -7.74
CA PHE A 61 -5.07 -9.53 -6.62
C PHE A 61 -3.54 -9.62 -6.54
N GLN A 62 -3.01 -10.82 -6.66
CA GLN A 62 -1.56 -11.01 -6.62
C GLN A 62 -0.87 -10.36 -7.82
N GLY A 63 -1.48 -10.46 -9.01
CA GLY A 63 -0.97 -9.78 -10.19
C GLY A 63 -0.94 -8.27 -10.02
N ALA A 64 -1.99 -7.70 -9.43
CA ALA A 64 -2.01 -6.26 -9.13
C ALA A 64 -0.88 -5.87 -8.19
N LEU A 65 -0.63 -6.62 -7.13
CA LEU A 65 0.47 -6.35 -6.22
C LEU A 65 1.83 -6.40 -6.92
N GLU A 66 2.06 -7.42 -7.74
CA GLU A 66 3.31 -7.56 -8.48
C GLU A 66 3.54 -6.38 -9.43
N PHE A 67 2.50 -5.95 -10.13
CA PHE A 67 2.60 -4.84 -11.07
C PHE A 67 2.74 -3.49 -10.35
N ILE A 68 2.06 -3.31 -9.22
CA ILE A 68 2.18 -2.09 -8.43
C ILE A 68 3.62 -1.90 -7.96
N PHE A 69 4.21 -2.91 -7.32
CA PHE A 69 5.55 -2.80 -6.77
C PHE A 69 6.65 -2.93 -7.82
N ALA A 70 6.40 -3.69 -8.89
CA ALA A 70 7.28 -3.82 -10.04
C ALA A 70 8.75 -4.02 -9.64
N GLU A 71 9.00 -5.06 -8.84
CA GLU A 71 10.38 -5.38 -8.39
C GLU A 71 11.31 -5.60 -9.57
N ASP A 72 10.82 -6.28 -10.60
CA ASP A 72 11.48 -6.41 -11.89
C ASP A 72 10.58 -5.73 -12.91
N GLU A 73 10.79 -4.44 -13.11
CA GLU A 73 9.90 -3.65 -13.97
C GLU A 73 9.87 -4.17 -15.41
N LYS A 74 11.02 -4.57 -15.93
CA LYS A 74 11.09 -5.07 -17.30
C LYS A 74 10.20 -6.30 -17.48
N ARG A 75 10.30 -7.25 -16.58
CA ARG A 75 9.49 -8.48 -16.63
C ARG A 75 8.01 -8.16 -16.42
N CYS A 76 7.69 -7.31 -15.44
CA CYS A 76 6.32 -6.91 -15.18
C CYS A 76 5.70 -6.22 -16.39
N LYS A 77 6.45 -5.34 -17.04
CA LYS A 77 6.00 -4.65 -18.24
C LYS A 77 5.71 -5.66 -19.37
N GLU A 78 6.60 -6.59 -19.60
CA GLU A 78 6.43 -7.61 -20.65
C GLU A 78 5.17 -8.46 -20.39
N GLU A 79 4.96 -8.89 -19.15
CA GLU A 79 3.79 -9.67 -18.77
C GLU A 79 2.51 -8.85 -18.87
N CYS A 80 2.55 -7.63 -18.39
CA CYS A 80 1.39 -6.73 -18.38
C CYS A 80 0.93 -6.37 -19.80
N GLU A 81 1.86 -6.08 -20.70
CA GLU A 81 1.54 -5.64 -22.06
C GLU A 81 0.93 -6.74 -22.92
N GLN A 82 0.87 -7.97 -22.44
CA GLN A 82 0.16 -9.04 -23.13
C GLN A 82 -1.36 -8.84 -23.09
N PHE A 83 -1.88 -8.03 -22.19
CA PHE A 83 -3.34 -7.88 -22.02
C PHE A 83 -3.80 -6.48 -21.61
N MET A 84 -2.89 -5.57 -21.25
CA MET A 84 -3.23 -4.19 -20.85
C MET A 84 -2.02 -3.29 -21.02
N ASP A 85 -2.24 -1.98 -20.95
CA ASP A 85 -1.15 -1.01 -21.03
C ASP A 85 -0.36 -0.97 -19.73
N TRP A 86 0.95 -0.90 -19.85
CA TRP A 86 1.83 -0.75 -18.71
C TRP A 86 1.86 0.70 -18.23
N LEU A 87 1.74 0.90 -16.92
CA LEU A 87 1.95 2.20 -16.28
C LEU A 87 3.38 2.25 -15.78
N PRO A 88 4.25 3.09 -16.37
CA PRO A 88 5.65 3.18 -15.93
C PRO A 88 5.76 3.58 -14.47
N VAL A 89 6.77 3.05 -13.79
CA VAL A 89 7.04 3.41 -12.40
C VAL A 89 7.57 4.84 -12.37
N SER A 90 6.85 5.72 -11.66
CA SER A 90 7.27 7.12 -11.51
C SER A 90 8.40 7.25 -10.47
N ASP A 91 9.14 8.35 -10.55
CA ASP A 91 10.19 8.64 -9.57
C ASP A 91 9.59 8.78 -8.16
N GLY A 92 8.42 9.42 -8.04
CA GLY A 92 7.74 9.56 -6.75
C GLY A 92 7.32 8.24 -6.14
N PHE A 93 6.84 7.31 -6.96
CA PHE A 93 6.53 5.97 -6.48
C PHE A 93 7.79 5.24 -6.04
N ARG A 94 8.86 5.33 -6.83
CA ARG A 94 10.12 4.66 -6.54
C ARG A 94 10.73 5.17 -5.23
N GLU A 95 10.72 6.47 -5.00
CA GLU A 95 11.19 7.05 -3.75
C GLU A 95 10.42 6.53 -2.55
N TRP A 96 9.09 6.46 -2.67
CA TRP A 96 8.26 5.92 -1.61
C TRP A 96 8.56 4.44 -1.36
N LYS A 97 8.68 3.67 -2.43
CA LYS A 97 8.93 2.22 -2.35
C LYS A 97 10.30 1.91 -1.75
N ASP A 98 11.32 2.67 -2.10
CA ASP A 98 12.70 2.40 -1.72
C ASP A 98 13.05 2.80 -0.29
N ASP A 99 12.09 3.31 0.48
CA ASP A 99 12.29 3.54 1.89
C ASP A 99 12.42 2.20 2.62
N TYR A 100 13.64 1.86 2.94
CA TYR A 100 14.07 0.53 3.39
C TYR A 100 13.40 0.03 4.65
N PHE A 101 13.12 0.93 5.61
CA PHE A 101 12.62 0.55 6.92
C PHE A 101 11.20 0.02 6.92
N SER A 102 10.43 0.33 5.90
CA SER A 102 9.00 0.14 5.94
C SER A 102 8.46 -0.68 4.77
N TYR A 103 9.34 -1.33 4.01
CA TYR A 103 8.93 -2.04 2.80
C TYR A 103 7.81 -3.06 3.05
N ASN A 104 7.96 -3.90 4.07
CA ASN A 104 6.95 -4.92 4.39
C ASN A 104 5.62 -4.30 4.80
N PHE A 105 5.67 -3.17 5.51
CA PHE A 105 4.46 -2.45 5.90
C PHE A 105 3.78 -1.78 4.71
N LYS A 106 4.58 -1.30 3.75
CA LYS A 106 4.04 -0.69 2.54
C LYS A 106 3.27 -1.70 1.71
N GLU A 107 3.79 -2.91 1.57
CA GLU A 107 3.08 -3.99 0.90
C GLU A 107 1.75 -4.27 1.60
N ALA A 108 1.76 -4.39 2.92
CA ALA A 108 0.53 -4.59 3.69
C ALA A 108 -0.44 -3.42 3.54
N GLN A 109 0.05 -2.20 3.52
CA GLN A 109 -0.79 -1.01 3.30
C GLN A 109 -1.46 -1.03 1.93
N VAL A 110 -0.72 -1.39 0.90
CA VAL A 110 -1.28 -1.50 -0.47
C VAL A 110 -2.31 -2.62 -0.53
N MET A 111 -2.04 -3.75 0.12
CA MET A 111 -3.01 -4.85 0.20
C MET A 111 -4.32 -4.40 0.85
N LEU A 112 -4.25 -3.68 1.96
CA LEU A 112 -5.44 -3.14 2.62
C LEU A 112 -6.18 -2.14 1.74
N ALA A 113 -5.44 -1.28 1.04
CA ALA A 113 -6.04 -0.32 0.12
C ALA A 113 -6.78 -1.01 -1.02
N LEU A 114 -6.20 -2.05 -1.59
CA LEU A 114 -6.83 -2.82 -2.67
C LEU A 114 -8.09 -3.56 -2.20
N ILE A 115 -8.06 -4.09 -0.98
CA ILE A 115 -9.18 -4.89 -0.46
C ILE A 115 -10.33 -4.01 0.01
N TYR A 116 -10.03 -2.94 0.74
CA TYR A 116 -11.04 -2.13 1.43
C TYR A 116 -11.28 -0.76 0.83
N GLY A 117 -10.33 -0.23 0.08
CA GLY A 117 -10.46 1.10 -0.52
C GLY A 117 -10.46 2.27 0.46
N ASN A 118 -9.99 2.05 1.69
CA ASN A 118 -10.02 3.08 2.73
C ASN A 118 -8.68 3.82 2.82
N TYR A 119 -8.44 4.71 1.87
CA TYR A 119 -7.20 5.50 1.81
C TYR A 119 -7.50 6.91 1.30
N GLN A 120 -6.56 7.81 1.51
CA GLN A 120 -6.68 9.19 1.01
C GLN A 120 -5.31 9.73 0.61
N VAL A 121 -5.34 10.77 -0.24
CA VAL A 121 -4.15 11.47 -0.69
C VAL A 121 -3.56 12.29 0.44
N GLU A 122 -2.23 12.28 0.57
CA GLU A 122 -1.51 13.16 1.47
C GLU A 122 -1.72 14.62 1.04
N GLU A 123 -2.10 15.47 2.01
CA GLU A 123 -2.30 16.88 1.71
C GLU A 123 -0.95 17.57 1.44
N GLU A 124 -0.88 18.31 0.33
CA GLU A 124 0.28 19.13 0.02
C GLU A 124 0.27 20.36 0.92
N LYS A 125 1.42 20.59 1.56
CA LYS A 125 1.60 21.80 2.38
C LYS A 125 2.16 22.93 1.54
#